data_123d34bddebd0a2f209e317b1e5dbb60
#
_entry.id   123d34bddebd0a2f209e317b1e5dbb60
#
_cell.length_a   1.000
_cell.length_b   1.000
_cell.length_c   1.000
_cell.angle_alpha   90.00
_cell.angle_beta   90.00
_cell.angle_gamma   90.00
#
_symmetry.space_group_name_H-M   'P 1'
#
loop_
_entity.id
_entity.type
_entity.pdbx_description
1 polymer ?
#
loop_
_entity_poly.entity_id
_entity_poly.type
_entity_poly.pdbx_seq_one_letter_code
_entity_poly.pdbx_strand_id
1 'polypeptide(L)'
;MRVTILNDIVHADFETSLDIQKSWGIELLDLRGSIYGKSFLDLTDGEMSRATAAIEERGLSTYCLSSGLFFDLLDKGEAHFREAHLGRVDDLIRAADAFRPRVVRLLSARFSARADVSNSIPYVTETFPWMFPLYREAVERLHEAGHRVTIENEVNGCILSTPDEILDYFRELDAGAKASFTFDAQNLWKEGTFPTMDVYRRLAPLIGYYHLKGGRADEGGRALKWSTSLEDASWPVEEMTNALVRDGCAEAICLNPSHGDLLEGYDYSDMNRRNVTFLRQRIAGIH
;
A
#
# COMPACT_ATOMS: atom_id res chain seq x y z
N MET A 1 -3.55 12.77 12.20
CA MET A 1 -3.64 11.60 11.30
C MET A 1 -4.82 11.76 10.36
N ARG A 2 -4.64 11.54 9.05
CA ARG A 2 -5.69 11.61 8.02
C ARG A 2 -6.11 10.20 7.60
N VAL A 3 -7.30 10.07 7.00
CA VAL A 3 -7.80 8.80 6.46
C VAL A 3 -7.87 8.91 4.95
N THR A 4 -7.35 7.91 4.25
CA THR A 4 -7.52 7.70 2.83
C THR A 4 -8.19 6.34 2.58
N ILE A 5 -8.64 6.09 1.39
CA ILE A 5 -9.13 4.80 0.94
C ILE A 5 -8.79 4.64 -0.55
N LEU A 6 -8.46 3.43 -0.97
CA LEU A 6 -8.23 3.16 -2.38
C LEU A 6 -9.48 3.52 -3.20
N ASN A 7 -9.32 4.39 -4.18
CA ASN A 7 -10.45 4.94 -4.94
C ASN A 7 -11.29 3.86 -5.64
N ASP A 8 -10.65 2.82 -6.16
CA ASP A 8 -11.28 1.77 -6.96
C ASP A 8 -12.08 0.73 -6.14
N ILE A 9 -11.91 0.69 -4.81
CA ILE A 9 -12.74 -0.16 -3.94
C ILE A 9 -14.01 0.55 -3.47
N VAL A 10 -14.09 1.85 -3.66
CA VAL A 10 -15.28 2.65 -3.29
C VAL A 10 -16.34 2.56 -4.37
N HIS A 11 -15.96 2.78 -5.62
CA HIS A 11 -16.82 2.63 -6.79
C HIS A 11 -15.99 2.44 -8.06
N ALA A 12 -16.53 1.68 -9.04
CA ALA A 12 -15.85 1.41 -10.31
C ALA A 12 -15.75 2.67 -11.21
N ASP A 13 -16.77 3.54 -11.17
CA ASP A 13 -16.71 4.84 -11.81
C ASP A 13 -15.94 5.84 -10.96
N PHE A 14 -14.95 6.48 -11.57
CA PHE A 14 -14.00 7.34 -10.87
C PHE A 14 -14.67 8.55 -10.22
N GLU A 15 -15.50 9.29 -10.95
CA GLU A 15 -16.10 10.52 -10.43
C GLU A 15 -17.15 10.22 -9.34
N THR A 16 -17.92 9.15 -9.50
CA THR A 16 -18.81 8.63 -8.45
C THR A 16 -18.02 8.22 -7.21
N SER A 17 -16.85 7.59 -7.36
CA SER A 17 -15.96 7.28 -6.23
C SER A 17 -15.52 8.54 -5.47
N LEU A 18 -15.18 9.62 -6.18
CA LEU A 18 -14.82 10.89 -5.56
C LEU A 18 -15.97 11.48 -4.75
N ASP A 19 -17.20 11.48 -5.31
CA ASP A 19 -18.40 11.99 -4.63
C ASP A 19 -18.72 11.21 -3.37
N ILE A 20 -18.62 9.88 -3.43
CA ILE A 20 -18.82 9.00 -2.26
C ILE A 20 -17.76 9.29 -1.18
N GLN A 21 -16.47 9.34 -1.55
CA GLN A 21 -15.38 9.62 -0.61
C GLN A 21 -15.57 10.98 0.06
N LYS A 22 -15.92 12.01 -0.71
CA LYS A 22 -16.25 13.34 -0.18
C LYS A 22 -17.41 13.27 0.81
N SER A 23 -18.48 12.52 0.49
CA SER A 23 -19.63 12.35 1.39
C SER A 23 -19.27 11.69 2.72
N TRP A 24 -18.23 10.85 2.73
CA TRP A 24 -17.68 10.24 3.95
C TRP A 24 -16.70 11.17 4.69
N GLY A 25 -16.46 12.38 4.17
CA GLY A 25 -15.53 13.36 4.75
C GLY A 25 -14.06 12.99 4.55
N ILE A 26 -13.74 12.20 3.53
CA ILE A 26 -12.37 11.97 3.08
C ILE A 26 -11.94 13.18 2.25
N GLU A 27 -10.77 13.71 2.51
CA GLU A 27 -10.18 14.87 1.81
C GLU A 27 -8.95 14.47 0.97
N LEU A 28 -8.30 13.38 1.36
CA LEU A 28 -7.08 12.88 0.74
C LEU A 28 -7.35 11.53 0.04
N LEU A 29 -6.96 11.44 -1.22
CA LEU A 29 -7.19 10.27 -2.06
C LEU A 29 -5.96 9.37 -2.12
N ASP A 30 -6.18 8.06 -2.12
CA ASP A 30 -5.21 7.09 -2.62
C ASP A 30 -5.68 6.60 -3.98
N LEU A 31 -4.98 6.99 -5.02
CA LEU A 31 -5.31 6.63 -6.40
C LEU A 31 -4.60 5.34 -6.79
N ARG A 32 -5.41 4.29 -6.98
CA ARG A 32 -5.00 3.01 -7.52
C ARG A 32 -5.95 2.63 -8.67
N GLY A 33 -5.49 1.78 -9.56
CA GLY A 33 -6.35 1.11 -10.52
C GLY A 33 -7.06 2.04 -11.49
N SER A 34 -8.38 1.86 -11.63
CA SER A 34 -9.14 2.37 -12.75
C SER A 34 -9.57 3.84 -12.63
N ILE A 35 -8.88 4.71 -13.36
CA ILE A 35 -9.33 6.07 -13.65
C ILE A 35 -9.82 6.06 -15.11
N TYR A 36 -11.12 6.28 -15.33
CA TYR A 36 -11.77 6.16 -16.65
C TYR A 36 -11.51 4.82 -17.36
N GLY A 37 -11.46 3.72 -16.59
CA GLY A 37 -11.21 2.38 -17.10
C GLY A 37 -9.75 2.05 -17.41
N LYS A 38 -8.80 2.92 -17.03
CA LYS A 38 -7.36 2.77 -17.31
C LYS A 38 -6.55 2.84 -16.02
N SER A 39 -5.32 2.29 -16.05
CA SER A 39 -4.29 2.64 -15.09
C SER A 39 -3.94 4.13 -15.23
N PHE A 40 -3.62 4.81 -14.13
CA PHE A 40 -3.16 6.19 -14.23
C PHE A 40 -1.83 6.32 -15.01
N LEU A 41 -1.05 5.25 -15.14
CA LEU A 41 0.15 5.19 -15.98
C LEU A 41 -0.17 5.26 -17.49
N ASP A 42 -1.40 4.91 -17.90
CA ASP A 42 -1.84 4.81 -19.30
C ASP A 42 -2.77 5.97 -19.69
N LEU A 43 -3.00 6.93 -18.80
CA LEU A 43 -3.80 8.11 -19.11
C LEU A 43 -3.06 9.04 -20.05
N THR A 44 -3.80 9.61 -21.00
CA THR A 44 -3.33 10.75 -21.79
C THR A 44 -3.28 12.02 -20.92
N ASP A 45 -2.56 13.04 -21.36
CA ASP A 45 -2.48 14.32 -20.64
C ASP A 45 -3.87 14.97 -20.49
N GLY A 46 -4.74 14.83 -21.50
CA GLY A 46 -6.12 15.30 -21.43
C GLY A 46 -6.96 14.56 -20.38
N GLU A 47 -6.80 13.24 -20.28
CA GLU A 47 -7.46 12.43 -19.24
C GLU A 47 -6.94 12.74 -17.85
N MET A 48 -5.62 12.92 -17.69
CA MET A 48 -5.02 13.36 -16.41
C MET A 48 -5.54 14.74 -16.00
N SER A 49 -5.58 15.71 -16.92
CA SER A 49 -6.10 17.05 -16.67
C SER A 49 -7.58 17.00 -16.27
N ARG A 50 -8.40 16.18 -16.94
CA ARG A 50 -9.80 15.98 -16.57
C ARG A 50 -9.93 15.38 -15.15
N ALA A 51 -9.14 14.34 -14.84
CA ALA A 51 -9.19 13.68 -13.53
C ALA A 51 -8.76 14.63 -12.41
N THR A 52 -7.69 15.41 -12.64
CA THR A 52 -7.22 16.42 -11.69
C THR A 52 -8.27 17.50 -11.45
N ALA A 53 -8.90 18.04 -12.51
CA ALA A 53 -9.99 19.00 -12.38
C ALA A 53 -11.16 18.43 -11.56
N ALA A 54 -11.57 17.17 -11.83
CA ALA A 54 -12.64 16.51 -11.10
C ALA A 54 -12.32 16.34 -9.60
N ILE A 55 -11.05 16.10 -9.24
CA ILE A 55 -10.56 16.05 -7.85
C ILE A 55 -10.64 17.44 -7.20
N GLU A 56 -10.09 18.47 -7.88
CA GLU A 56 -10.01 19.85 -7.38
C GLU A 56 -11.39 20.49 -7.21
N GLU A 57 -12.32 20.29 -8.15
CA GLU A 57 -13.71 20.77 -8.08
C GLU A 57 -14.47 20.26 -6.84
N ARG A 58 -14.06 19.08 -6.33
CA ARG A 58 -14.61 18.49 -5.12
C ARG A 58 -13.89 18.92 -3.85
N GLY A 59 -12.83 19.73 -3.96
CA GLY A 59 -11.98 20.13 -2.84
C GLY A 59 -11.16 18.99 -2.27
N LEU A 60 -10.90 17.96 -3.08
CA LEU A 60 -10.07 16.80 -2.73
C LEU A 60 -8.62 17.01 -3.19
N SER A 61 -7.70 16.23 -2.68
CA SER A 61 -6.30 16.21 -3.13
C SER A 61 -5.74 14.79 -3.08
N THR A 62 -4.70 14.53 -3.86
CA THR A 62 -4.06 13.22 -3.91
C THR A 62 -3.02 13.09 -2.79
N TYR A 63 -3.13 12.02 -1.99
CA TYR A 63 -2.11 11.66 -1.01
C TYR A 63 -1.12 10.68 -1.59
N CYS A 64 -1.60 9.60 -2.20
CA CYS A 64 -0.77 8.55 -2.76
C CYS A 64 -1.17 8.21 -4.20
N LEU A 65 -0.16 7.95 -5.04
CA LEU A 65 -0.32 7.17 -6.27
C LEU A 65 0.15 5.75 -6.00
N SER A 66 -0.79 4.85 -5.83
CA SER A 66 -0.55 3.44 -5.53
C SER A 66 -0.31 2.64 -6.81
N SER A 67 0.91 2.72 -7.37
CA SER A 67 1.29 2.00 -8.57
C SER A 67 1.42 0.49 -8.32
N GLY A 68 1.26 -0.32 -9.38
CA GLY A 68 1.55 -1.74 -9.38
C GLY A 68 2.98 -2.08 -9.81
N LEU A 69 3.85 -1.07 -9.98
CA LEU A 69 5.20 -1.29 -10.46
C LEU A 69 6.01 -2.12 -9.47
N PHE A 70 6.84 -3.00 -10.01
CA PHE A 70 7.68 -3.98 -9.35
C PHE A 70 6.96 -5.21 -8.76
N PHE A 71 5.62 -5.28 -8.77
CA PHE A 71 4.90 -6.46 -8.31
C PHE A 71 4.89 -7.55 -9.39
N ASP A 72 6.01 -8.19 -9.58
CA ASP A 72 6.15 -9.29 -10.55
C ASP A 72 7.16 -10.34 -10.06
N LEU A 73 7.25 -11.48 -10.77
CA LEU A 73 8.17 -12.56 -10.47
C LEU A 73 9.57 -12.20 -10.97
N LEU A 74 10.56 -12.18 -10.06
CA LEU A 74 11.98 -11.99 -10.39
C LEU A 74 12.49 -13.04 -11.38
N ASP A 75 11.87 -14.22 -11.38
CA ASP A 75 12.18 -15.33 -12.31
C ASP A 75 11.99 -14.95 -13.79
N LYS A 76 11.23 -13.88 -14.09
CA LYS A 76 11.10 -13.36 -15.47
C LYS A 76 12.37 -12.67 -15.98
N GLY A 77 13.31 -12.37 -15.08
CA GLY A 77 14.63 -11.86 -15.39
C GLY A 77 14.72 -10.35 -15.50
N GLU A 78 15.97 -9.85 -15.50
CA GLU A 78 16.30 -8.44 -15.49
C GLU A 78 15.72 -7.66 -16.69
N ALA A 79 15.81 -8.21 -17.90
CA ALA A 79 15.32 -7.53 -19.10
C ALA A 79 13.82 -7.22 -19.01
N HIS A 80 13.02 -8.19 -18.49
CA HIS A 80 11.60 -7.98 -18.26
C HIS A 80 11.35 -6.87 -17.22
N PHE A 81 12.05 -6.89 -16.09
CA PHE A 81 11.89 -5.87 -15.05
C PHE A 81 12.30 -4.48 -15.53
N ARG A 82 13.35 -4.37 -16.36
CA ARG A 82 13.72 -3.11 -16.98
C ARG A 82 12.66 -2.56 -17.90
N GLU A 83 12.07 -3.41 -18.73
CA GLU A 83 11.02 -3.01 -19.69
C GLU A 83 9.69 -2.72 -18.98
N ALA A 84 9.19 -3.69 -18.20
CA ALA A 84 7.83 -3.64 -17.65
C ALA A 84 7.68 -2.70 -16.43
N HIS A 85 8.76 -2.45 -15.70
CA HIS A 85 8.71 -1.67 -14.47
C HIS A 85 9.58 -0.43 -14.51
N LEU A 86 10.89 -0.57 -14.67
CA LEU A 86 11.80 0.58 -14.68
C LEU A 86 11.52 1.52 -15.86
N GLY A 87 11.22 0.98 -17.05
CA GLY A 87 10.82 1.74 -18.24
C GLY A 87 9.50 2.52 -18.09
N ARG A 88 8.68 2.15 -17.11
CA ARG A 88 7.41 2.83 -16.80
C ARG A 88 7.54 3.90 -15.69
N VAL A 89 8.74 4.11 -15.16
CA VAL A 89 8.96 5.13 -14.11
C VAL A 89 8.71 6.54 -14.64
N ASP A 90 9.01 6.83 -15.90
CA ASP A 90 8.72 8.13 -16.50
C ASP A 90 7.20 8.38 -16.64
N ASP A 91 6.40 7.34 -16.95
CA ASP A 91 4.95 7.45 -16.91
C ASP A 91 4.43 7.72 -15.50
N LEU A 92 5.07 7.10 -14.49
CA LEU A 92 4.73 7.34 -13.08
C LEU A 92 5.10 8.77 -12.65
N ILE A 93 6.26 9.29 -13.06
CA ILE A 93 6.66 10.68 -12.82
C ILE A 93 5.66 11.62 -13.48
N ARG A 94 5.33 11.42 -14.76
CA ARG A 94 4.32 12.22 -15.48
C ARG A 94 2.98 12.25 -14.77
N ALA A 95 2.51 11.10 -14.27
CA ALA A 95 1.27 11.02 -13.48
C ALA A 95 1.43 11.75 -12.14
N ALA A 96 2.57 11.61 -11.46
CA ALA A 96 2.83 12.28 -10.20
C ALA A 96 2.91 13.80 -10.36
N ASP A 97 3.48 14.32 -11.42
CA ASP A 97 3.48 15.74 -11.75
C ASP A 97 2.07 16.29 -11.96
N ALA A 98 1.19 15.50 -12.60
CA ALA A 98 -0.19 15.89 -12.84
C ALA A 98 -1.05 15.85 -11.57
N PHE A 99 -1.02 14.74 -10.84
CA PHE A 99 -1.86 14.51 -9.65
C PHE A 99 -1.29 15.09 -8.35
N ARG A 100 -0.01 15.47 -8.33
CA ARG A 100 0.69 16.08 -7.18
C ARG A 100 0.52 15.33 -5.87
N PRO A 101 0.79 14.01 -5.83
CA PRO A 101 0.66 13.22 -4.61
C PRO A 101 1.71 13.64 -3.58
N ARG A 102 1.46 13.35 -2.30
CA ARG A 102 2.48 13.48 -1.24
C ARG A 102 3.47 12.34 -1.26
N VAL A 103 3.06 11.17 -1.74
CA VAL A 103 3.89 9.96 -1.83
C VAL A 103 3.50 9.13 -3.05
N VAL A 104 4.49 8.46 -3.63
CA VAL A 104 4.32 7.50 -4.72
C VAL A 104 4.69 6.12 -4.21
N ARG A 105 3.81 5.13 -4.40
CA ARG A 105 4.05 3.77 -3.96
C ARG A 105 4.59 2.90 -5.10
N LEU A 106 5.65 2.17 -4.77
CA LEU A 106 6.12 0.98 -5.48
C LEU A 106 5.77 -0.26 -4.68
N LEU A 107 5.73 -1.42 -5.32
CA LEU A 107 5.50 -2.70 -4.64
C LEU A 107 6.79 -3.51 -4.54
N SER A 108 6.84 -4.41 -3.57
CA SER A 108 7.91 -5.39 -3.47
C SER A 108 7.69 -6.53 -4.47
N ALA A 109 8.79 -7.03 -5.04
CA ALA A 109 8.78 -8.13 -5.99
C ALA A 109 8.43 -9.48 -5.33
N ARG A 110 8.23 -10.49 -6.18
CA ARG A 110 7.97 -11.87 -5.81
C ARG A 110 8.98 -12.79 -6.47
N PHE A 111 9.09 -14.03 -6.00
CA PHE A 111 9.85 -15.08 -6.69
C PHE A 111 9.23 -16.45 -6.48
N SER A 112 9.43 -17.35 -7.45
CA SER A 112 8.72 -18.65 -7.50
C SER A 112 9.07 -19.58 -6.35
N ALA A 113 10.32 -19.57 -5.89
CA ALA A 113 10.82 -20.42 -4.81
C ALA A 113 10.54 -19.87 -3.39
N ARG A 114 9.66 -18.87 -3.24
CA ARG A 114 9.43 -18.19 -1.94
C ARG A 114 9.14 -19.14 -0.78
N ALA A 115 8.35 -20.19 -1.03
CA ALA A 115 7.94 -21.15 0.00
C ALA A 115 9.11 -22.01 0.52
N ASP A 116 10.18 -22.14 -0.26
CA ASP A 116 11.35 -22.96 0.07
C ASP A 116 12.47 -22.13 0.72
N VAL A 117 12.29 -20.82 0.86
CA VAL A 117 13.31 -19.88 1.33
C VAL A 117 12.89 -19.28 2.67
N SER A 118 13.69 -19.45 3.71
CA SER A 118 13.43 -18.96 5.06
C SER A 118 13.66 -17.46 5.23
N ASN A 119 14.64 -16.89 4.51
CA ASN A 119 14.91 -15.46 4.44
C ASN A 119 15.14 -15.06 2.98
N SER A 120 14.23 -14.25 2.45
CA SER A 120 14.23 -13.86 1.04
C SER A 120 15.43 -12.98 0.67
N ILE A 121 15.90 -12.10 1.56
CA ILE A 121 16.85 -11.04 1.17
C ILE A 121 18.22 -11.59 0.77
N PRO A 122 18.90 -12.47 1.53
CA PRO A 122 20.12 -13.10 1.06
C PRO A 122 19.92 -13.87 -0.25
N TYR A 123 18.81 -14.61 -0.34
CA TYR A 123 18.49 -15.39 -1.53
C TYR A 123 18.34 -14.51 -2.78
N VAL A 124 17.55 -13.45 -2.73
CA VAL A 124 17.33 -12.58 -3.90
C VAL A 124 18.57 -11.75 -4.24
N THR A 125 19.39 -11.40 -3.25
CA THR A 125 20.67 -10.69 -3.48
C THR A 125 21.66 -11.57 -4.26
N GLU A 126 21.70 -12.86 -3.96
CA GLU A 126 22.57 -13.81 -4.65
C GLU A 126 22.01 -14.23 -6.02
N THR A 127 20.70 -14.55 -6.06
CA THR A 127 20.07 -15.13 -7.27
C THR A 127 19.68 -14.07 -8.30
N PHE A 128 19.29 -12.88 -7.85
CA PHE A 128 18.84 -11.76 -8.69
C PHE A 128 19.62 -10.46 -8.36
N PRO A 129 20.96 -10.44 -8.55
CA PRO A 129 21.81 -9.32 -8.09
C PRO A 129 21.45 -7.98 -8.73
N TRP A 130 20.70 -7.98 -9.82
CA TRP A 130 20.20 -6.79 -10.51
C TRP A 130 19.01 -6.13 -9.82
N MET A 131 18.30 -6.84 -8.88
CA MET A 131 17.05 -6.36 -8.28
C MET A 131 17.25 -5.05 -7.51
N PHE A 132 18.13 -5.03 -6.52
CA PHE A 132 18.37 -3.81 -5.73
C PHE A 132 18.89 -2.63 -6.55
N PRO A 133 19.82 -2.80 -7.51
CA PRO A 133 20.16 -1.74 -8.45
C PRO A 133 18.96 -1.14 -9.18
N LEU A 134 17.99 -1.96 -9.64
CA LEU A 134 16.79 -1.45 -10.32
C LEU A 134 15.86 -0.66 -9.38
N TYR A 135 15.67 -1.13 -8.15
CA TYR A 135 14.88 -0.38 -7.16
C TYR A 135 15.56 0.95 -6.81
N ARG A 136 16.88 0.96 -6.60
CA ARG A 136 17.64 2.19 -6.36
C ARG A 136 17.49 3.19 -7.51
N GLU A 137 17.61 2.72 -8.75
CA GLU A 137 17.44 3.56 -9.94
C GLU A 137 16.02 4.16 -10.01
N ALA A 138 14.98 3.36 -9.75
CA ALA A 138 13.60 3.85 -9.74
C ALA A 138 13.37 4.88 -8.62
N VAL A 139 13.85 4.61 -7.41
CA VAL A 139 13.74 5.52 -6.26
C VAL A 139 14.48 6.82 -6.53
N GLU A 140 15.69 6.76 -7.11
CA GLU A 140 16.48 7.95 -7.43
C GLU A 140 15.78 8.83 -8.47
N ARG A 141 15.31 8.24 -9.58
CA ARG A 141 14.58 8.98 -10.63
C ARG A 141 13.33 9.68 -10.09
N LEU A 142 12.53 8.99 -9.26
CA LEU A 142 11.36 9.59 -8.61
C LEU A 142 11.76 10.71 -7.65
N HIS A 143 12.83 10.52 -6.89
CA HIS A 143 13.33 11.52 -5.94
C HIS A 143 13.88 12.77 -6.64
N GLU A 144 14.65 12.58 -7.72
CA GLU A 144 15.18 13.70 -8.55
C GLU A 144 14.04 14.49 -9.20
N ALA A 145 12.92 13.83 -9.54
CA ALA A 145 11.69 14.48 -9.99
C ALA A 145 10.89 15.17 -8.85
N GLY A 146 11.35 15.10 -7.60
CA GLY A 146 10.73 15.76 -6.45
C GLY A 146 9.66 14.93 -5.72
N HIS A 147 9.55 13.62 -6.03
CA HIS A 147 8.55 12.75 -5.43
C HIS A 147 9.13 11.89 -4.30
N ARG A 148 8.38 11.77 -3.21
CA ARG A 148 8.70 10.86 -2.10
C ARG A 148 8.21 9.45 -2.46
N VAL A 149 9.04 8.44 -2.19
CA VAL A 149 8.71 7.05 -2.50
C VAL A 149 8.36 6.27 -1.24
N THR A 150 7.42 5.35 -1.37
CA THR A 150 7.18 4.30 -0.37
C THR A 150 7.13 2.94 -1.06
N ILE A 151 7.58 1.89 -0.36
CA ILE A 151 7.60 0.51 -0.90
C ILE A 151 6.74 -0.35 0.03
N GLU A 152 5.77 -1.07 -0.55
CA GLU A 152 4.80 -1.87 0.19
C GLU A 152 5.15 -3.35 0.18
N ASN A 153 4.89 -4.02 1.31
CA ASN A 153 4.80 -5.46 1.37
C ASN A 153 3.48 -5.95 0.77
N GLU A 154 3.56 -6.94 -0.10
CA GLU A 154 2.41 -7.54 -0.78
C GLU A 154 2.26 -9.03 -0.43
N VAL A 155 1.28 -9.69 -1.02
CA VAL A 155 0.98 -11.12 -0.86
C VAL A 155 1.52 -11.96 -2.03
N ASN A 156 1.21 -13.25 -2.01
CA ASN A 156 1.49 -14.21 -3.09
C ASN A 156 3.00 -14.42 -3.37
N GLY A 157 3.76 -14.69 -2.33
CA GLY A 157 5.19 -14.96 -2.44
C GLY A 157 6.06 -13.70 -2.53
N CYS A 158 5.61 -12.64 -1.90
CA CYS A 158 6.36 -11.39 -1.76
C CYS A 158 7.68 -11.60 -1.00
N ILE A 159 8.71 -10.84 -1.39
CA ILE A 159 10.00 -10.86 -0.70
C ILE A 159 9.95 -10.26 0.71
N LEU A 160 8.89 -9.53 1.07
CA LEU A 160 8.72 -8.84 2.35
C LEU A 160 7.63 -9.50 3.20
N SER A 161 7.91 -10.67 3.77
CA SER A 161 6.94 -11.48 4.51
C SER A 161 7.20 -11.53 6.02
N THR A 162 8.37 -11.05 6.46
CA THR A 162 8.75 -10.99 7.88
C THR A 162 9.38 -9.64 8.24
N PRO A 163 9.35 -9.24 9.54
CA PRO A 163 10.02 -8.02 9.96
C PRO A 163 11.53 -8.00 9.67
N ASP A 164 12.20 -9.16 9.77
CA ASP A 164 13.63 -9.25 9.47
C ASP A 164 13.90 -8.98 7.99
N GLU A 165 13.13 -9.59 7.09
CA GLU A 165 13.24 -9.34 5.66
C GLU A 165 12.97 -7.88 5.30
N ILE A 166 12.00 -7.24 5.93
CA ILE A 166 11.70 -5.82 5.70
C ILE A 166 12.88 -4.94 6.14
N LEU A 167 13.41 -5.16 7.34
CA LEU A 167 14.56 -4.43 7.86
C LEU A 167 15.81 -4.63 6.98
N ASP A 168 16.07 -5.87 6.59
CA ASP A 168 17.19 -6.22 5.73
C ASP A 168 17.01 -5.62 4.32
N TYR A 169 15.81 -5.64 3.77
CA TYR A 169 15.51 -5.01 2.48
C TYR A 169 15.83 -3.52 2.45
N PHE A 170 15.36 -2.76 3.45
CA PHE A 170 15.62 -1.31 3.49
C PHE A 170 17.11 -1.01 3.77
N ARG A 171 17.81 -1.88 4.48
CA ARG A 171 19.26 -1.79 4.64
C ARG A 171 20.00 -2.03 3.31
N GLU A 172 19.64 -3.09 2.57
CA GLU A 172 20.25 -3.41 1.27
C GLU A 172 19.86 -2.39 0.19
N LEU A 173 18.63 -1.86 0.24
CA LEU A 173 18.19 -0.80 -0.67
C LEU A 173 19.04 0.45 -0.54
N ASP A 174 19.49 0.78 0.69
CA ASP A 174 20.36 1.92 1.01
C ASP A 174 19.89 3.25 0.38
N ALA A 175 18.57 3.47 0.36
CA ALA A 175 17.98 4.67 -0.23
C ALA A 175 17.83 5.83 0.78
N GLY A 176 18.17 5.61 2.05
CA GLY A 176 18.06 6.61 3.11
C GLY A 176 16.63 7.16 3.23
N ALA A 177 16.51 8.48 3.36
CA ALA A 177 15.22 9.16 3.48
C ALA A 177 14.41 9.25 2.16
N LYS A 178 14.96 8.76 1.02
CA LYS A 178 14.30 8.80 -0.28
C LYS A 178 13.15 7.79 -0.39
N ALA A 179 13.23 6.68 0.37
CA ALA A 179 12.21 5.65 0.39
C ALA A 179 11.79 5.31 1.82
N SER A 180 10.49 5.18 2.04
CA SER A 180 9.87 4.72 3.28
C SER A 180 9.13 3.41 3.06
N PHE A 181 8.61 2.83 4.13
CA PHE A 181 7.83 1.61 4.09
C PHE A 181 6.33 1.91 4.15
N THR A 182 5.56 1.35 3.22
CA THR A 182 4.12 1.21 3.37
C THR A 182 3.86 -0.10 4.08
N PHE A 183 3.50 -0.02 5.35
CA PHE A 183 3.20 -1.19 6.16
C PHE A 183 1.76 -1.63 5.94
N ASP A 184 1.55 -2.73 5.22
CA ASP A 184 0.28 -3.44 5.18
C ASP A 184 0.32 -4.62 6.14
N ALA A 185 -0.31 -4.43 7.30
CA ALA A 185 -0.29 -5.40 8.39
C ALA A 185 -0.98 -6.73 8.02
N GLN A 186 -2.05 -6.69 7.22
CA GLN A 186 -2.76 -7.90 6.82
C GLN A 186 -2.05 -8.66 5.70
N ASN A 187 -1.34 -7.97 4.79
CA ASN A 187 -0.50 -8.64 3.80
C ASN A 187 0.58 -9.45 4.51
N LEU A 188 1.20 -8.87 5.54
CA LEU A 188 2.19 -9.59 6.36
C LEU A 188 1.57 -10.82 7.04
N TRP A 189 0.34 -10.69 7.55
CA TRP A 189 -0.39 -11.82 8.13
C TRP A 189 -0.71 -12.90 7.10
N LYS A 190 -1.13 -12.51 5.92
CA LYS A 190 -1.42 -13.44 4.82
C LYS A 190 -0.19 -14.25 4.39
N GLU A 191 0.99 -13.66 4.51
CA GLU A 191 2.28 -14.29 4.24
C GLU A 191 2.88 -15.03 5.46
N GLY A 192 2.12 -15.19 6.55
CA GLY A 192 2.46 -16.04 7.69
C GLY A 192 2.94 -15.31 8.96
N THR A 193 3.11 -14.00 8.93
CA THR A 193 3.52 -13.22 10.10
C THR A 193 2.33 -12.48 10.71
N PHE A 194 1.82 -12.97 11.84
CA PHE A 194 0.73 -12.31 12.57
C PHE A 194 1.13 -10.90 13.04
N PRO A 195 0.33 -9.86 12.76
CA PRO A 195 0.67 -8.46 13.06
C PRO A 195 0.50 -8.13 14.56
N THR A 196 1.53 -8.42 15.33
CA THR A 196 1.60 -8.07 16.76
C THR A 196 2.11 -6.64 16.95
N MET A 197 1.95 -6.10 18.17
CA MET A 197 2.57 -4.83 18.54
C MET A 197 4.10 -4.87 18.53
N ASP A 198 4.71 -6.04 18.71
CA ASP A 198 6.17 -6.19 18.59
C ASP A 198 6.61 -6.07 17.12
N VAL A 199 5.85 -6.65 16.19
CA VAL A 199 6.06 -6.45 14.74
C VAL A 199 5.99 -4.96 14.40
N TYR A 200 4.94 -4.27 14.86
CA TYR A 200 4.79 -2.84 14.65
C TYR A 200 6.00 -2.05 15.17
N ARG A 201 6.38 -2.23 16.45
CA ARG A 201 7.50 -1.49 17.07
C ARG A 201 8.81 -1.67 16.32
N ARG A 202 9.07 -2.87 15.82
CA ARG A 202 10.27 -3.15 15.02
C ARG A 202 10.28 -2.40 13.69
N LEU A 203 9.12 -2.25 13.04
CA LEU A 203 8.98 -1.64 11.73
C LEU A 203 8.70 -0.14 11.78
N ALA A 204 8.24 0.40 12.91
CA ALA A 204 7.84 1.79 13.08
C ALA A 204 8.85 2.82 12.54
N PRO A 205 10.18 2.65 12.69
CA PRO A 205 11.17 3.60 12.16
C PRO A 205 11.19 3.71 10.63
N LEU A 206 10.66 2.72 9.91
CA LEU A 206 10.62 2.68 8.45
C LEU A 206 9.28 3.18 7.89
N ILE A 207 8.20 3.17 8.70
CA ILE A 207 6.84 3.42 8.24
C ILE A 207 6.69 4.88 7.81
N GLY A 208 6.30 5.11 6.54
CA GLY A 208 5.91 6.41 6.03
C GLY A 208 4.44 6.43 5.56
N TYR A 209 3.85 5.26 5.38
CA TYR A 209 2.45 5.07 5.05
C TYR A 209 1.93 3.77 5.64
N TYR A 210 0.64 3.69 5.94
CA TYR A 210 0.04 2.53 6.58
C TYR A 210 -1.23 2.09 5.86
N HIS A 211 -1.29 0.81 5.49
CA HIS A 211 -2.47 0.19 4.92
C HIS A 211 -3.18 -0.67 5.96
N LEU A 212 -4.46 -0.41 6.13
CA LEU A 212 -5.29 -1.02 7.17
C LEU A 212 -6.43 -1.83 6.55
N LYS A 213 -6.57 -3.06 7.03
CA LYS A 213 -7.59 -4.02 6.62
C LYS A 213 -8.17 -4.69 7.86
N GLY A 214 -9.42 -5.14 7.79
CA GLY A 214 -10.01 -5.97 8.85
C GLY A 214 -9.40 -7.37 8.88
N GLY A 215 -10.23 -8.38 9.01
CA GLY A 215 -9.84 -9.78 8.93
C GLY A 215 -9.84 -10.52 10.26
N ARG A 216 -10.27 -11.78 10.20
CA ARG A 216 -10.33 -12.67 11.36
C ARG A 216 -9.53 -13.94 11.12
N ALA A 217 -8.94 -14.42 12.20
CA ALA A 217 -8.20 -15.67 12.23
C ALA A 217 -9.11 -16.88 11.98
N ASP A 218 -8.47 -18.00 11.63
CA ASP A 218 -9.02 -19.33 11.71
C ASP A 218 -9.32 -19.75 13.18
N GLU A 219 -9.85 -20.96 13.37
CA GLU A 219 -10.13 -21.52 14.70
C GLU A 219 -8.87 -21.67 15.56
N GLY A 220 -7.69 -21.83 14.94
CA GLY A 220 -6.40 -21.87 15.62
C GLY A 220 -5.87 -20.49 16.05
N GLY A 221 -6.51 -19.40 15.61
CA GLY A 221 -6.15 -18.03 15.92
C GLY A 221 -4.85 -17.54 15.29
N ARG A 222 -4.33 -18.23 14.28
CA ARG A 222 -3.01 -17.97 13.68
C ARG A 222 -3.05 -17.52 12.23
N ALA A 223 -3.80 -18.21 11.39
CA ALA A 223 -3.90 -17.89 9.98
C ALA A 223 -5.09 -16.97 9.70
N LEU A 224 -4.90 -16.03 8.78
CA LEU A 224 -6.00 -15.21 8.28
C LEU A 224 -6.99 -16.09 7.52
N LYS A 225 -8.24 -16.14 7.97
CA LYS A 225 -9.27 -16.97 7.36
C LYS A 225 -10.39 -16.13 6.73
N TRP A 226 -10.94 -15.16 7.46
CA TRP A 226 -12.14 -14.45 7.07
C TRP A 226 -11.91 -12.99 6.78
N SER A 227 -12.52 -12.49 5.71
CA SER A 227 -12.63 -11.06 5.47
C SER A 227 -13.66 -10.46 6.45
N THR A 228 -13.32 -9.36 7.12
CA THR A 228 -14.24 -8.63 8.01
C THR A 228 -13.96 -7.12 7.97
N SER A 229 -14.84 -6.33 8.58
CA SER A 229 -14.57 -4.93 8.88
C SER A 229 -13.47 -4.78 9.97
N LEU A 230 -12.99 -3.55 10.16
CA LEU A 230 -11.99 -3.23 11.18
C LEU A 230 -12.47 -3.51 12.60
N GLU A 231 -13.74 -3.20 12.87
CA GLU A 231 -14.38 -3.38 14.18
C GLU A 231 -14.46 -4.84 14.62
N ASP A 232 -14.51 -5.77 13.63
CA ASP A 232 -14.64 -7.22 13.85
C ASP A 232 -13.32 -7.97 13.63
N ALA A 233 -12.22 -7.25 13.45
CA ALA A 233 -10.91 -7.85 13.24
C ALA A 233 -10.44 -8.62 14.50
N SER A 234 -9.75 -9.74 14.29
CA SER A 234 -9.19 -10.55 15.38
C SER A 234 -7.70 -10.28 15.67
N TRP A 235 -7.17 -9.19 15.16
CA TRP A 235 -5.80 -8.72 15.42
C TRP A 235 -5.84 -7.30 16.02
N PRO A 236 -4.76 -6.78 16.63
CA PRO A 236 -4.79 -5.55 17.44
C PRO A 236 -4.89 -4.26 16.62
N VAL A 237 -5.95 -4.14 15.78
CA VAL A 237 -6.22 -2.98 14.89
C VAL A 237 -6.22 -1.67 15.69
N GLU A 238 -6.98 -1.66 16.79
CA GLU A 238 -7.15 -0.44 17.58
C GLU A 238 -5.84 -0.03 18.27
N GLU A 239 -5.14 -0.98 18.91
CA GLU A 239 -3.89 -0.70 19.60
C GLU A 239 -2.81 -0.22 18.64
N MET A 240 -2.73 -0.84 17.46
CA MET A 240 -1.77 -0.48 16.43
C MET A 240 -2.10 0.90 15.81
N THR A 241 -3.38 1.18 15.53
CA THR A 241 -3.83 2.51 15.08
C THR A 241 -3.49 3.59 16.10
N ASN A 242 -3.74 3.32 17.39
CA ASN A 242 -3.42 4.25 18.47
C ASN A 242 -1.91 4.51 18.57
N ALA A 243 -1.09 3.48 18.41
CA ALA A 243 0.36 3.61 18.40
C ALA A 243 0.83 4.46 17.21
N LEU A 244 0.36 4.16 16.00
CA LEU A 244 0.66 4.94 14.80
C LEU A 244 0.37 6.44 14.94
N VAL A 245 -0.79 6.77 15.51
CA VAL A 245 -1.19 8.17 15.72
C VAL A 245 -0.28 8.85 16.73
N ARG A 246 0.05 8.18 17.86
CA ARG A 246 0.93 8.74 18.90
C ARG A 246 2.37 8.90 18.41
N ASP A 247 2.87 7.90 17.69
CA ASP A 247 4.25 7.88 17.22
C ASP A 247 4.48 8.82 16.03
N GLY A 248 3.39 9.21 15.33
CA GLY A 248 3.46 10.13 14.18
C GLY A 248 4.25 9.57 12.99
N CYS A 249 4.35 8.24 12.86
CA CYS A 249 5.14 7.57 11.82
C CYS A 249 4.64 7.86 10.41
N ALA A 250 3.32 8.09 10.24
CA ALA A 250 2.70 8.38 8.97
C ALA A 250 1.73 9.57 9.09
N GLU A 251 1.52 10.30 8.00
CA GLU A 251 0.54 11.39 7.94
C GLU A 251 -0.88 10.87 7.72
N ALA A 252 -1.02 9.72 7.07
CA ALA A 252 -2.30 9.13 6.70
C ALA A 252 -2.31 7.59 6.87
N ILE A 253 -3.52 7.07 7.05
CA ILE A 253 -3.83 5.64 7.04
C ILE A 253 -4.77 5.39 5.87
N CYS A 254 -4.45 4.40 5.02
CA CYS A 254 -5.28 3.97 3.90
C CYS A 254 -6.09 2.73 4.26
N LEU A 255 -7.36 2.77 3.94
CA LEU A 255 -8.24 1.62 4.01
C LEU A 255 -8.14 0.81 2.71
N ASN A 256 -7.84 -0.48 2.86
CA ASN A 256 -7.76 -1.44 1.78
C ASN A 256 -8.77 -2.58 1.98
N PRO A 257 -9.12 -3.31 0.90
CA PRO A 257 -10.01 -4.46 1.04
C PRO A 257 -9.34 -5.57 1.87
N SER A 258 -10.10 -6.16 2.79
CA SER A 258 -9.64 -7.30 3.58
C SER A 258 -9.47 -8.53 2.69
N HIS A 259 -8.37 -9.25 2.87
CA HIS A 259 -8.19 -10.61 2.37
C HIS A 259 -8.99 -11.60 3.21
N GLY A 260 -9.04 -12.84 2.75
CA GLY A 260 -9.76 -13.94 3.40
C GLY A 260 -11.05 -14.31 2.68
N ASP A 261 -11.63 -15.42 3.11
CA ASP A 261 -12.89 -15.91 2.58
C ASP A 261 -14.06 -15.06 3.09
N LEU A 262 -15.17 -15.08 2.38
CA LEU A 262 -16.40 -14.48 2.89
C LEU A 262 -16.97 -15.35 4.00
N LEU A 263 -17.32 -14.73 5.13
CA LEU A 263 -17.94 -15.39 6.27
C LEU A 263 -19.45 -15.45 6.05
N GLU A 264 -20.02 -16.66 6.11
CA GLU A 264 -21.47 -16.86 5.95
C GLU A 264 -22.25 -16.09 7.02
N GLY A 265 -23.30 -15.40 6.60
CA GLY A 265 -24.14 -14.59 7.48
C GLY A 265 -23.52 -13.28 7.95
N TYR A 266 -22.29 -12.95 7.54
CA TYR A 266 -21.68 -11.67 7.88
C TYR A 266 -22.19 -10.55 6.96
N ASP A 267 -22.48 -9.39 7.54
CA ASP A 267 -22.93 -8.22 6.80
C ASP A 267 -21.76 -7.47 6.17
N TYR A 268 -21.61 -7.61 4.85
CA TYR A 268 -20.64 -6.90 4.03
C TYR A 268 -21.15 -5.56 3.49
N SER A 269 -22.44 -5.23 3.71
CA SER A 269 -23.00 -3.98 3.24
C SER A 269 -22.31 -2.79 3.91
N ASP A 270 -22.09 -1.74 3.14
CA ASP A 270 -21.46 -0.50 3.64
C ASP A 270 -20.12 -0.69 4.39
N MET A 271 -19.44 -1.83 4.22
CA MET A 271 -18.22 -2.15 4.99
C MET A 271 -17.16 -1.06 4.89
N ASN A 272 -16.96 -0.48 3.69
CA ASN A 272 -16.00 0.61 3.50
C ASN A 272 -16.39 1.85 4.34
N ARG A 273 -17.66 2.23 4.35
CA ARG A 273 -18.15 3.35 5.15
C ARG A 273 -18.04 3.10 6.66
N ARG A 274 -18.33 1.87 7.10
CA ARG A 274 -18.14 1.47 8.51
C ARG A 274 -16.68 1.56 8.91
N ASN A 275 -15.76 1.07 8.08
CA ASN A 275 -14.33 1.15 8.31
C ASN A 275 -13.82 2.61 8.39
N VAL A 276 -14.28 3.49 7.50
CA VAL A 276 -13.97 4.93 7.57
C VAL A 276 -14.46 5.53 8.88
N THR A 277 -15.69 5.23 9.27
CA THR A 277 -16.30 5.74 10.50
C THR A 277 -15.54 5.25 11.74
N PHE A 278 -15.26 3.96 11.82
CA PHE A 278 -14.47 3.35 12.90
C PHE A 278 -13.11 4.03 13.04
N LEU A 279 -12.36 4.12 11.97
CA LEU A 279 -11.01 4.67 11.98
C LEU A 279 -11.00 6.15 12.40
N ARG A 280 -11.93 6.95 11.88
CA ARG A 280 -12.03 8.38 12.25
C ARG A 280 -12.39 8.56 13.73
N GLN A 281 -13.27 7.74 14.28
CA GLN A 281 -13.60 7.77 15.72
C GLN A 281 -12.39 7.44 16.59
N ARG A 282 -11.58 6.43 16.19
CA ARG A 282 -10.34 6.09 16.91
C ARG A 282 -9.33 7.21 16.88
N ILE A 283 -9.08 7.78 15.70
CA ILE A 283 -8.14 8.91 15.55
C ILE A 283 -8.59 10.12 16.38
N ALA A 284 -9.88 10.46 16.39
CA ALA A 284 -10.41 11.60 17.16
C ALA A 284 -10.35 11.40 18.68
N GLY A 285 -10.35 10.15 19.15
CA GLY A 285 -10.27 9.81 20.58
C GLY A 285 -8.87 9.80 21.18
N ILE A 286 -7.83 10.03 20.36
CA ILE A 286 -6.44 10.07 20.79
C ILE A 286 -6.04 11.53 21.01
N HIS A 287 -5.92 11.93 22.28
CA HIS A 287 -5.47 13.26 22.73
C HIS A 287 -4.17 13.16 23.52
#